data_df77b0a684ec8f0201645cf8bf77280a
#
_entry.id   df77b0a684ec8f0201645cf8bf77280a
#
_cell.length_a   1.000
_cell.length_b   1.000
_cell.length_c   1.000
_cell.angle_alpha   90.00
_cell.angle_beta   90.00
_cell.angle_gamma   90.00
#
_symmetry.space_group_name_H-M   'P 1'
#
loop_
_entity.id
_entity.type
_entity.pdbx_description
1 polymer ?
#
loop_
_entity_poly.entity_id
_entity_poly.type
_entity_poly.pdbx_seq_one_letter_code
_entity_poly.pdbx_strand_id
1 'polypeptide(L)'
;MDIRGHAALVTGGGSGLGAATARMLAQAGAKVALLDVNQKVAADTAIDINGIAIHCDVADSASTEAAIAKAAADHGPARILINCAGIGTAKRIVGREGPMALADFDRVVRVNLIGTFNAMRLAAVAMAKLDPLTDDERGIIVCTASVAAY
;
A
#
# COMPACT_ATOMS: atom_id res chain seq x y z
N MET A 1 17.34 -7.18 -6.17
CA MET A 1 17.58 -6.21 -5.05
C MET A 1 17.65 -6.95 -3.72
N ASP A 2 18.69 -6.75 -2.93
CA ASP A 2 18.69 -7.12 -1.51
C ASP A 2 17.85 -6.09 -0.75
N ILE A 3 16.85 -6.54 -0.01
CA ILE A 3 15.91 -5.63 0.66
C ILE A 3 16.32 -5.23 2.07
N ARG A 4 17.40 -5.79 2.62
CA ARG A 4 17.87 -5.52 3.98
C ARG A 4 18.25 -4.06 4.16
N GLY A 5 17.70 -3.44 5.20
CA GLY A 5 17.93 -2.03 5.54
C GLY A 5 17.17 -1.03 4.66
N HIS A 6 16.51 -1.47 3.58
CA HIS A 6 15.72 -0.59 2.73
C HIS A 6 14.32 -0.35 3.27
N ALA A 7 13.81 0.86 3.08
CA ALA A 7 12.44 1.21 3.46
C ALA A 7 11.42 0.60 2.49
N ALA A 8 10.35 0.05 3.06
CA ALA A 8 9.24 -0.55 2.36
C ALA A 8 7.91 0.07 2.81
N LEU A 9 7.06 0.40 1.85
CA LEU A 9 5.69 0.87 2.05
C LEU A 9 4.73 -0.28 1.73
N VAL A 10 3.79 -0.58 2.62
CA VAL A 10 2.73 -1.57 2.40
C VAL A 10 1.38 -0.90 2.59
N THR A 11 0.62 -0.66 1.51
CA THR A 11 -0.75 -0.15 1.63
C THR A 11 -1.70 -1.28 2.02
N GLY A 12 -2.72 -0.97 2.83
CA GLY A 12 -3.57 -2.01 3.42
C GLY A 12 -2.79 -2.91 4.39
N GLY A 13 -1.75 -2.35 5.04
CA GLY A 13 -0.80 -3.10 5.85
C GLY A 13 -1.33 -3.61 7.19
N GLY A 14 -2.53 -3.19 7.60
CA GLY A 14 -3.10 -3.55 8.89
C GLY A 14 -3.66 -4.98 8.97
N SER A 15 -4.01 -5.61 7.83
CA SER A 15 -4.67 -6.91 7.86
C SER A 15 -4.37 -7.77 6.62
N GLY A 16 -4.82 -9.02 6.64
CA GLY A 16 -4.82 -9.93 5.49
C GLY A 16 -3.46 -10.03 4.80
N LEU A 17 -3.47 -9.89 3.47
CA LEU A 17 -2.26 -9.99 2.64
C LEU A 17 -1.24 -8.91 2.97
N GLY A 18 -1.70 -7.67 3.24
CA GLY A 18 -0.81 -6.56 3.58
C GLY A 18 -0.02 -6.83 4.86
N ALA A 19 -0.69 -7.25 5.94
CA ALA A 19 -0.03 -7.58 7.20
C ALA A 19 0.93 -8.78 7.07
N ALA A 20 0.52 -9.81 6.31
CA ALA A 20 1.38 -10.97 6.06
C ALA A 20 2.64 -10.57 5.27
N THR A 21 2.49 -9.78 4.23
CA THR A 21 3.60 -9.25 3.42
C THR A 21 4.52 -8.37 4.26
N ALA A 22 3.96 -7.50 5.10
CA ALA A 22 4.74 -6.64 5.99
C ALA A 22 5.63 -7.46 6.93
N ARG A 23 5.08 -8.53 7.53
CA ARG A 23 5.87 -9.44 8.37
C ARG A 23 7.00 -10.11 7.60
N MET A 24 6.75 -10.60 6.40
CA MET A 24 7.78 -11.23 5.57
C MET A 24 8.90 -10.24 5.19
N LEU A 25 8.55 -9.01 4.80
CA LEU A 25 9.52 -7.97 4.48
C LEU A 25 10.39 -7.61 5.70
N ALA A 26 9.77 -7.47 6.88
CA ALA A 26 10.49 -7.19 8.11
C ALA A 26 11.43 -8.35 8.52
N GLN A 27 10.98 -9.59 8.40
CA GLN A 27 11.81 -10.79 8.64
C GLN A 27 13.01 -10.84 7.68
N ALA A 28 12.85 -10.35 6.45
CA ALA A 28 13.93 -10.22 5.48
C ALA A 28 14.81 -8.98 5.69
N GLY A 29 14.55 -8.19 6.74
CA GLY A 29 15.37 -7.06 7.16
C GLY A 29 15.00 -5.70 6.57
N ALA A 30 13.85 -5.57 5.93
CA ALA A 30 13.35 -4.27 5.47
C ALA A 30 12.80 -3.43 6.64
N LYS A 31 12.87 -2.10 6.51
CA LYS A 31 12.21 -1.15 7.41
C LYS A 31 10.79 -0.89 6.90
N VAL A 32 9.78 -1.43 7.56
CA VAL A 32 8.42 -1.45 7.02
C VAL A 32 7.55 -0.34 7.60
N ALA A 33 6.91 0.44 6.71
CA ALA A 33 5.83 1.35 7.04
C ALA A 33 4.50 0.79 6.52
N LEU A 34 3.55 0.57 7.43
CA LEU A 34 2.21 0.11 7.14
C LEU A 34 1.29 1.30 6.96
N LEU A 35 0.75 1.45 5.77
CA LEU A 35 -0.18 2.51 5.39
C LEU A 35 -1.59 1.93 5.37
N ASP A 36 -2.46 2.36 6.28
CA ASP A 36 -3.82 1.81 6.40
C ASP A 36 -4.81 2.89 6.88
N VAL A 37 -6.03 2.82 6.38
CA VAL A 37 -7.12 3.67 6.86
C VAL A 37 -7.47 3.34 8.31
N ASN A 38 -7.29 2.10 8.72
CA ASN A 38 -7.44 1.66 10.10
C ASN A 38 -6.09 1.60 10.81
N GLN A 39 -5.61 2.77 11.21
CA GLN A 39 -4.30 2.90 11.86
C GLN A 39 -4.17 2.04 13.14
N LYS A 40 -5.26 1.80 13.86
CA LYS A 40 -5.21 0.97 15.09
C LYS A 40 -4.82 -0.47 14.77
N VAL A 41 -5.44 -1.08 13.76
CA VAL A 41 -5.10 -2.45 13.32
C VAL A 41 -3.68 -2.51 12.75
N ALA A 42 -3.28 -1.47 12.00
CA ALA A 42 -1.92 -1.38 11.50
C ALA A 42 -0.87 -1.24 12.62
N ALA A 43 -1.20 -0.54 13.72
CA ALA A 43 -0.31 -0.36 14.86
C ALA A 43 0.02 -1.70 15.55
N ASP A 44 -0.95 -2.59 15.71
CA ASP A 44 -0.72 -3.92 16.30
C ASP A 44 0.30 -4.71 15.45
N THR A 45 0.12 -4.70 14.13
CA THR A 45 1.08 -5.35 13.21
C THR A 45 2.45 -4.65 13.23
N ALA A 46 2.49 -3.31 13.33
CA ALA A 46 3.73 -2.55 13.37
C ALA A 46 4.58 -2.88 14.60
N ILE A 47 3.94 -3.04 15.77
CA ILE A 47 4.61 -3.46 17.02
C ILE A 47 5.29 -4.81 16.83
N ASP A 48 4.57 -5.79 16.27
CA ASP A 48 5.09 -7.15 16.04
C ASP A 48 6.37 -7.19 15.20
N ILE A 49 6.50 -6.26 14.25
CA ILE A 49 7.60 -6.26 13.26
C ILE A 49 8.63 -5.16 13.47
N ASN A 50 8.52 -4.40 14.56
CA ASN A 50 9.34 -3.19 14.80
C ASN A 50 9.28 -2.21 13.61
N GLY A 51 8.08 -2.07 13.03
CA GLY A 51 7.75 -1.15 11.95
C GLY A 51 6.99 0.06 12.45
N ILE A 52 6.45 0.86 11.51
CA ILE A 52 5.60 2.01 11.82
C ILE A 52 4.25 1.89 11.15
N ALA A 53 3.20 2.34 11.84
CA ALA A 53 1.85 2.43 11.30
C ALA A 53 1.46 3.88 11.05
N ILE A 54 1.00 4.16 9.85
CA ILE A 54 0.62 5.51 9.42
C ILE A 54 -0.79 5.46 8.85
N HIS A 55 -1.67 6.37 9.31
CA HIS A 55 -2.98 6.53 8.71
C HIS A 55 -2.84 6.95 7.24
N CYS A 56 -3.52 6.24 6.35
CA CYS A 56 -3.52 6.53 4.93
C CYS A 56 -4.80 6.07 4.26
N ASP A 57 -5.57 7.01 3.73
CA ASP A 57 -6.59 6.71 2.74
C ASP A 57 -5.96 6.86 1.35
N VAL A 58 -5.73 5.74 0.66
CA VAL A 58 -5.11 5.73 -0.67
C VAL A 58 -5.96 6.44 -1.72
N ALA A 59 -7.29 6.52 -1.53
CA ALA A 59 -8.20 7.23 -2.41
C ALA A 59 -8.15 8.76 -2.25
N ASP A 60 -7.50 9.26 -1.20
CA ASP A 60 -7.26 10.68 -0.93
C ASP A 60 -5.80 11.05 -1.22
N SER A 61 -5.58 12.05 -2.09
CA SER A 61 -4.24 12.45 -2.51
C SER A 61 -3.43 13.03 -1.37
N ALA A 62 -4.02 13.92 -0.58
CA ALA A 62 -3.33 14.60 0.51
C ALA A 62 -2.96 13.62 1.63
N SER A 63 -3.86 12.68 1.96
CA SER A 63 -3.61 11.60 2.91
C SER A 63 -2.43 10.73 2.49
N THR A 64 -2.38 10.32 1.22
CA THR A 64 -1.32 9.48 0.68
C THR A 64 0.02 10.22 0.64
N GLU A 65 0.03 11.48 0.21
CA GLU A 65 1.23 12.33 0.20
C GLU A 65 1.82 12.51 1.61
N ALA A 66 0.97 12.84 2.57
CA ALA A 66 1.38 13.00 3.97
C ALA A 66 1.92 11.68 4.57
N ALA A 67 1.27 10.55 4.28
CA ALA A 67 1.67 9.24 4.78
C ALA A 67 3.05 8.81 4.21
N ILE A 68 3.28 8.99 2.91
CA ILE A 68 4.56 8.65 2.28
C ILE A 68 5.68 9.58 2.77
N ALA A 69 5.39 10.89 2.92
CA ALA A 69 6.36 11.84 3.46
C ALA A 69 6.75 11.49 4.91
N LYS A 70 5.78 11.10 5.75
CA LYS A 70 6.04 10.66 7.11
C LYS A 70 6.88 9.37 7.14
N ALA A 71 6.54 8.38 6.32
CA ALA A 71 7.32 7.15 6.22
C ALA A 71 8.77 7.43 5.81
N ALA A 72 8.97 8.35 4.86
CA ALA A 72 10.31 8.74 4.42
C ALA A 72 11.10 9.50 5.50
N ALA A 73 10.45 10.28 6.37
CA ALA A 73 11.10 10.95 7.49
C ALA A 73 11.59 9.94 8.54
N ASP A 74 10.85 8.87 8.78
CA ASP A 74 11.15 7.88 9.82
C ASP A 74 12.14 6.80 9.34
N HIS A 75 11.98 6.30 8.09
CA HIS A 75 12.75 5.14 7.56
C HIS A 75 13.69 5.48 6.40
N GLY A 76 13.64 6.73 5.91
CA GLY A 76 14.27 7.11 4.64
C GLY A 76 13.35 6.84 3.43
N PRO A 77 13.76 7.31 2.24
CA PRO A 77 12.97 7.13 1.02
C PRO A 77 12.81 5.66 0.67
N ALA A 78 11.56 5.27 0.38
CA ALA A 78 11.27 3.87 0.13
C ALA A 78 11.79 3.38 -1.22
N ARG A 79 12.34 2.18 -1.24
CA ARG A 79 12.69 1.42 -2.45
C ARG A 79 11.68 0.32 -2.78
N ILE A 80 10.75 0.06 -1.88
CA ILE A 80 9.76 -1.02 -2.03
C ILE A 80 8.37 -0.44 -1.78
N LEU A 81 7.45 -0.64 -2.72
CA LEU A 81 6.04 -0.37 -2.53
C LEU A 81 5.24 -1.64 -2.84
N ILE A 82 4.45 -2.09 -1.87
CA ILE A 82 3.49 -3.18 -2.06
C ILE A 82 2.08 -2.63 -1.91
N ASN A 83 1.30 -2.70 -2.98
CA ASN A 83 -0.09 -2.27 -2.99
C ASN A 83 -0.99 -3.43 -2.64
N CYS A 84 -1.46 -3.47 -1.38
CA CYS A 84 -2.45 -4.43 -0.88
C CYS A 84 -3.76 -3.77 -0.47
N ALA A 85 -3.84 -2.44 -0.42
CA ALA A 85 -5.08 -1.74 -0.14
C ALA A 85 -6.11 -2.04 -1.22
N GLY A 86 -7.26 -2.55 -0.82
CA GLY A 86 -8.34 -2.88 -1.72
C GLY A 86 -9.60 -3.26 -0.98
N ILE A 87 -10.73 -3.02 -1.61
CA ILE A 87 -12.05 -3.38 -1.12
C ILE A 87 -12.84 -4.11 -2.21
N GLY A 88 -13.83 -4.88 -1.82
CA GLY A 88 -14.76 -5.53 -2.74
C GLY A 88 -16.19 -5.33 -2.27
N THR A 89 -17.11 -5.13 -3.21
CA THR A 89 -18.54 -5.18 -2.98
C THR A 89 -19.10 -6.38 -3.74
N ALA A 90 -19.51 -7.42 -3.02
CA ALA A 90 -20.13 -8.61 -3.63
C ALA A 90 -21.60 -8.32 -4.01
N LYS A 91 -21.83 -7.37 -4.92
CA LYS A 91 -23.16 -6.97 -5.39
C LYS A 91 -23.33 -7.28 -6.88
N ARG A 92 -24.55 -7.70 -7.26
CA ARG A 92 -24.93 -7.87 -8.66
C ARG A 92 -25.29 -6.50 -9.26
N ILE A 93 -25.00 -6.29 -10.55
CA ILE A 93 -25.42 -5.09 -11.29
C ILE A 93 -26.95 -4.96 -11.24
N VAL A 94 -27.65 -6.08 -11.42
CA VAL A 94 -29.11 -6.18 -11.25
C VAL A 94 -29.41 -7.00 -10.00
N GLY A 95 -29.81 -6.32 -8.93
CA GLY A 95 -30.26 -6.91 -7.67
C GLY A 95 -31.77 -7.13 -7.64
N ARG A 96 -32.27 -7.69 -6.52
CA ARG A 96 -33.72 -7.90 -6.33
C ARG A 96 -34.50 -6.58 -6.19
N GLU A 97 -33.86 -5.55 -5.66
CA GLU A 97 -34.47 -4.23 -5.36
C GLU A 97 -34.16 -3.19 -6.44
N GLY A 98 -33.46 -3.58 -7.52
CA GLY A 98 -33.09 -2.67 -8.60
C GLY A 98 -31.59 -2.70 -8.93
N PRO A 99 -31.08 -1.66 -9.61
CA PRO A 99 -29.68 -1.58 -10.00
C PRO A 99 -28.75 -1.36 -8.79
N MET A 100 -27.52 -1.84 -8.91
CA MET A 100 -26.46 -1.53 -7.95
C MET A 100 -26.28 -0.02 -7.85
N ALA A 101 -26.14 0.51 -6.64
CA ALA A 101 -25.85 1.91 -6.45
C ALA A 101 -24.49 2.29 -7.08
N LEU A 102 -24.47 3.37 -7.88
CA LEU A 102 -23.25 3.84 -8.53
C LEU A 102 -22.14 4.18 -7.52
N ALA A 103 -22.52 4.66 -6.34
CA ALA A 103 -21.58 4.97 -5.25
C ALA A 103 -20.79 3.75 -4.77
N ASP A 104 -21.37 2.54 -4.79
CA ASP A 104 -20.64 1.32 -4.43
C ASP A 104 -19.55 1.00 -5.46
N PHE A 105 -19.85 1.17 -6.76
CA PHE A 105 -18.87 0.99 -7.83
C PHE A 105 -17.77 2.07 -7.76
N ASP A 106 -18.17 3.36 -7.64
CA ASP A 106 -17.23 4.48 -7.53
C ASP A 106 -16.23 4.27 -6.38
N ARG A 107 -16.73 3.84 -5.22
CA ARG A 107 -15.88 3.57 -4.06
C ARG A 107 -14.84 2.48 -4.35
N VAL A 108 -15.21 1.40 -5.03
CA VAL A 108 -14.27 0.34 -5.40
C VAL A 108 -13.20 0.85 -6.36
N VAL A 109 -13.61 1.60 -7.39
CA VAL A 109 -12.68 2.20 -8.37
C VAL A 109 -11.74 3.19 -7.70
N ARG A 110 -12.25 4.03 -6.79
CA ARG A 110 -11.42 5.00 -6.06
C ARG A 110 -10.34 4.33 -5.22
N VAL A 111 -10.68 3.29 -4.47
CA VAL A 111 -9.69 2.61 -3.63
C VAL A 111 -8.76 1.74 -4.48
N ASN A 112 -9.31 0.83 -5.31
CA ASN A 112 -8.51 -0.21 -5.93
C ASN A 112 -7.71 0.27 -7.15
N LEU A 113 -8.25 1.21 -7.93
CA LEU A 113 -7.60 1.71 -9.14
C LEU A 113 -6.89 3.04 -8.89
N ILE A 114 -7.66 4.06 -8.48
CA ILE A 114 -7.11 5.40 -8.28
C ILE A 114 -6.13 5.41 -7.11
N GLY A 115 -6.45 4.74 -5.99
CA GLY A 115 -5.59 4.63 -4.82
C GLY A 115 -4.27 3.90 -5.11
N THR A 116 -4.34 2.79 -5.84
CA THR A 116 -3.13 2.07 -6.30
C THR A 116 -2.25 2.98 -7.16
N PHE A 117 -2.81 3.65 -8.16
CA PHE A 117 -2.08 4.59 -9.00
C PHE A 117 -1.51 5.75 -8.19
N ASN A 118 -2.26 6.28 -7.22
CA ASN A 118 -1.83 7.39 -6.37
C ASN A 118 -0.58 7.03 -5.54
N ALA A 119 -0.56 5.87 -4.90
CA ALA A 119 0.61 5.37 -4.19
C ALA A 119 1.80 5.13 -5.14
N MET A 120 1.54 4.53 -6.31
CA MET A 120 2.58 4.24 -7.31
C MET A 120 3.25 5.51 -7.83
N ARG A 121 2.49 6.54 -8.24
CA ARG A 121 3.06 7.78 -8.79
C ARG A 121 3.99 8.48 -7.79
N LEU A 122 3.62 8.48 -6.51
CA LEU A 122 4.40 9.11 -5.44
C LEU A 122 5.67 8.32 -5.12
N ALA A 123 5.55 7.01 -4.97
CA ALA A 123 6.70 6.14 -4.72
C ALA A 123 7.68 6.14 -5.91
N ALA A 124 7.18 6.07 -7.14
CA ALA A 124 8.03 6.08 -8.34
C ALA A 124 8.86 7.36 -8.46
N VAL A 125 8.27 8.54 -8.18
CA VAL A 125 9.02 9.81 -8.17
C VAL A 125 10.10 9.83 -7.10
N ALA A 126 9.82 9.26 -5.91
CA ALA A 126 10.83 9.16 -4.85
C ALA A 126 11.96 8.19 -5.24
N MET A 127 11.63 7.01 -5.77
CA MET A 127 12.59 6.01 -6.24
C MET A 127 13.48 6.53 -7.36
N ALA A 128 12.92 7.29 -8.31
CA ALA A 128 13.66 7.84 -9.45
C ALA A 128 14.79 8.80 -9.03
N LYS A 129 14.68 9.42 -7.86
CA LYS A 129 15.69 10.35 -7.31
C LYS A 129 16.81 9.64 -6.53
N LEU A 130 16.65 8.35 -6.25
CA LEU A 130 17.65 7.57 -5.52
C LEU A 130 18.79 7.14 -6.45
N ASP A 131 20.00 7.02 -5.90
CA ASP A 131 21.09 6.38 -6.60
C ASP A 131 20.73 4.94 -6.93
N PRO A 132 21.12 4.44 -8.12
CA PRO A 132 20.88 3.06 -8.47
C PRO A 132 21.64 2.11 -7.53
N LEU A 133 21.04 0.97 -7.25
CA LEU A 133 21.70 -0.17 -6.61
C LEU A 133 22.46 -0.98 -7.66
N THR A 134 23.00 -2.13 -7.25
CA THR A 134 23.52 -3.13 -8.18
C THR A 134 22.47 -3.42 -9.26
N ASP A 135 22.87 -3.63 -10.49
CA ASP A 135 21.98 -3.88 -11.64
C ASP A 135 21.06 -2.72 -12.04
N ASP A 136 21.46 -1.48 -11.72
CA ASP A 136 20.73 -0.23 -12.01
C ASP A 136 19.32 -0.14 -11.39
N GLU A 137 19.02 -0.98 -10.41
CA GLU A 137 17.74 -0.96 -9.69
C GLU A 137 17.61 0.27 -8.79
N ARG A 138 16.47 0.97 -8.83
CA ARG A 138 16.16 2.09 -7.93
C ARG A 138 15.07 1.73 -6.91
N GLY A 139 14.26 0.74 -7.22
CA GLY A 139 13.18 0.25 -6.39
C GLY A 139 12.26 -0.72 -7.12
N ILE A 140 11.30 -1.27 -6.38
CA ILE A 140 10.29 -2.19 -6.90
C ILE A 140 8.90 -1.76 -6.47
N ILE A 141 7.94 -1.88 -7.37
CA ILE A 141 6.51 -1.67 -7.09
C ILE A 141 5.77 -2.96 -7.45
N VAL A 142 5.05 -3.50 -6.46
CA VAL A 142 4.23 -4.70 -6.63
C VAL A 142 2.77 -4.33 -6.38
N CYS A 143 1.88 -4.79 -7.25
CA CYS A 143 0.44 -4.59 -7.13
C CYS A 143 -0.26 -5.94 -6.96
N THR A 144 -1.15 -6.02 -5.97
CA THR A 144 -2.01 -7.19 -5.78
C THR A 144 -3.07 -7.24 -6.88
N ALA A 145 -3.11 -8.35 -7.60
CA ALA A 145 -4.19 -8.66 -8.54
C ALA A 145 -5.30 -9.47 -7.86
N SER A 146 -6.32 -9.81 -8.62
CA SER A 146 -7.45 -10.61 -8.12
C SER A 146 -7.73 -11.80 -9.05
N VAL A 147 -8.20 -12.89 -8.47
CA VAL A 147 -8.78 -14.02 -9.25
C VAL A 147 -9.98 -13.58 -10.10
N ALA A 148 -10.62 -12.45 -9.75
CA ALA A 148 -11.70 -11.86 -10.53
C ALA A 148 -11.23 -11.15 -11.81
N ALA A 149 -9.91 -11.10 -12.06
CA ALA A 149 -9.34 -10.55 -13.28
C ALA A 149 -9.28 -11.55 -14.46
N TYR A 150 -9.68 -12.80 -14.22
CA TYR A 150 -9.70 -13.88 -15.22
C TYR A 150 -11.12 -14.29 -15.56
#